data_33c6595e5d5cb179bd729ec9736100e5
#
_entry.id   33c6595e5d5cb179bd729ec9736100e5
#
_cell.length_a   1.000
_cell.length_b   1.000
_cell.length_c   1.000
_cell.angle_alpha   90.00
_cell.angle_beta   90.00
_cell.angle_gamma   90.00
#
_symmetry.space_group_name_H-M   'P 1'
#
loop_
_entity.id
_entity.type
_entity.pdbx_description
1 polymer ?
#
loop_
_entity_poly.entity_id
_entity_poly.type
_entity_poly.pdbx_seq_one_letter_code
_entity_poly.pdbx_strand_id
1 'polypeptide(L)'
;PTPYWFFEIVFPAFLAFGFWFLYNIIKKTNKADDYTLWFALSGAYVAISWGCGNSGGLAEGQATTGVAFVVALTLYCLSYYRWIKVLQVAVVAACAGVTIQSASKKMVKTYYWWGADEADFWNSKEEIETIPLLRGIHVSNDTKEVYEEIYKEITENTDTDDTIYCFPQIPIFYSLCDRYDPGVRSKVEWFDVSTDSSVEADIDVLTENQPKAILMYDVGANVYDSHERIFRNGGISGTRKMREFLYNYVYANDYTFVGIYKTGTNVLQLWIKEEDAENKETAVFDSGDGTFENPYTLHTAEQLVLFSKMVNDGRTFEGQYIEQTTDIDMSGIAFTPIGEFDGESYFRGTYNGKGHVIRNLSIQGKATEDVGLFGRLEGAVYNLGLEAGSLTGDCVGAIASYAVNPEAEIMNCFTDVDVTGSRAGGITDNFAGSVVNCVSAGTLTGGENADAIAYNSSIMVENVYQLTGQKTSLLDRPSIQENRVSYADEDVFNSDFLVKRLNAAVREKNKADSESGVEEAIALVEWTKGTDGHPVLVPEN
;
A
#
# COMPACT_ATOMS: atom_id res chain seq x y z
N PRO A 1 3.61 5.60 22.90
CA PRO A 1 2.23 5.74 23.37
C PRO A 1 2.24 5.97 24.86
N THR A 2 1.81 7.17 25.27
CA THR A 2 1.59 7.46 26.68
C THR A 2 0.43 6.57 27.11
N PRO A 3 0.59 5.74 28.17
CA PRO A 3 -0.48 4.82 28.51
C PRO A 3 -1.74 5.61 28.86
N TYR A 4 -2.88 5.29 28.23
CA TYR A 4 -4.17 5.95 28.49
C TYR A 4 -4.59 5.91 29.97
N TRP A 5 -4.10 4.93 30.76
CA TRP A 5 -4.34 4.85 32.19
C TRP A 5 -3.75 6.05 32.97
N PHE A 6 -2.77 6.74 32.43
CA PHE A 6 -2.26 7.98 33.02
C PHE A 6 -3.29 9.10 33.02
N PHE A 7 -4.06 9.19 31.94
CA PHE A 7 -5.17 10.11 31.80
C PHE A 7 -6.29 9.79 32.82
N GLU A 8 -6.59 8.51 33.00
CA GLU A 8 -7.59 8.05 33.96
C GLU A 8 -7.24 8.37 35.41
N ILE A 9 -5.95 8.53 35.75
CA ILE A 9 -5.51 8.89 37.10
C ILE A 9 -5.47 10.42 37.30
N VAL A 10 -5.05 11.19 36.31
CA VAL A 10 -4.86 12.63 36.43
C VAL A 10 -6.18 13.35 36.69
N PHE A 11 -7.22 13.02 35.98
CA PHE A 11 -8.52 13.67 36.12
C PHE A 11 -9.20 13.38 37.48
N PRO A 12 -9.31 12.15 37.96
CA PRO A 12 -9.79 11.88 39.32
C PRO A 12 -8.94 12.52 40.42
N ALA A 13 -7.60 12.55 40.26
CA ALA A 13 -6.71 13.20 41.21
C ALA A 13 -6.94 14.72 41.28
N PHE A 14 -7.18 15.35 40.13
CA PHE A 14 -7.53 16.76 40.06
C PHE A 14 -8.86 17.06 40.76
N LEU A 15 -9.88 16.23 40.50
CA LEU A 15 -11.17 16.36 41.17
C LEU A 15 -11.06 16.14 42.68
N ALA A 16 -10.34 15.11 43.10
CA ALA A 16 -10.12 14.81 44.52
C ALA A 16 -9.42 15.97 45.21
N PHE A 17 -8.44 16.57 44.58
CA PHE A 17 -7.76 17.78 45.10
C PHE A 17 -8.70 18.99 45.15
N GLY A 18 -9.53 19.20 44.14
CA GLY A 18 -10.53 20.25 44.11
C GLY A 18 -11.55 20.10 45.26
N PHE A 19 -12.02 18.91 45.51
CA PHE A 19 -12.91 18.62 46.66
C PHE A 19 -12.21 18.83 47.99
N TRP A 20 -10.95 18.40 48.15
CA TRP A 20 -10.18 18.63 49.35
C TRP A 20 -9.97 20.12 49.57
N PHE A 21 -9.64 20.86 48.54
CA PHE A 21 -9.44 22.31 48.60
C PHE A 21 -10.75 23.01 49.00
N LEU A 22 -11.86 22.67 48.38
CA LEU A 22 -13.20 23.18 48.71
C LEU A 22 -13.59 22.88 50.16
N TYR A 23 -13.30 21.68 50.63
CA TYR A 23 -13.53 21.29 52.02
C TYR A 23 -12.75 22.20 53.00
N ASN A 24 -11.46 22.48 52.69
CA ASN A 24 -10.63 23.35 53.53
C ASN A 24 -11.09 24.82 53.49
N ILE A 25 -11.67 25.28 52.34
CA ILE A 25 -12.32 26.60 52.31
C ILE A 25 -13.53 26.64 53.26
N ILE A 26 -14.38 25.64 53.20
CA ILE A 26 -15.57 25.58 54.05
C ILE A 26 -15.19 25.52 55.53
N LYS A 27 -14.14 24.79 55.85
CA LYS A 27 -13.61 24.69 57.23
C LYS A 27 -12.79 25.88 57.66
N LYS A 28 -12.54 26.86 56.78
CA LYS A 28 -11.69 28.04 57.01
C LYS A 28 -10.29 27.67 57.50
N THR A 29 -9.72 26.60 56.99
CA THR A 29 -8.39 26.10 57.35
C THR A 29 -7.32 26.46 56.29
N ASN A 30 -7.69 27.04 55.16
CA ASN A 30 -6.77 27.47 54.13
C ASN A 30 -6.02 28.76 54.50
N LYS A 31 -4.76 28.82 54.09
CA LYS A 31 -3.96 30.05 54.16
C LYS A 31 -4.14 30.86 52.88
N ALA A 32 -3.83 32.14 52.90
CA ALA A 32 -3.94 33.01 51.72
C ALA A 32 -3.13 32.48 50.53
N ASP A 33 -1.93 31.94 50.79
CA ASP A 33 -1.03 31.40 49.77
C ASP A 33 -1.59 30.15 49.08
N ASP A 34 -2.47 29.38 49.74
CA ASP A 34 -3.11 28.21 49.22
C ASP A 34 -4.04 28.54 48.05
N TYR A 35 -4.74 29.64 48.12
CA TYR A 35 -5.63 30.13 47.06
C TYR A 35 -4.84 30.58 45.84
N THR A 36 -3.74 31.29 46.05
CA THR A 36 -2.86 31.78 44.99
C THR A 36 -2.22 30.58 44.25
N LEU A 37 -1.70 29.60 44.99
CA LEU A 37 -1.09 28.41 44.42
C LEU A 37 -2.12 27.57 43.64
N TRP A 38 -3.31 27.35 44.19
CA TRP A 38 -4.39 26.64 43.51
C TRP A 38 -4.74 27.33 42.18
N PHE A 39 -4.96 28.63 42.21
CA PHE A 39 -5.31 29.38 41.02
C PHE A 39 -4.21 29.33 39.94
N ALA A 40 -2.97 29.51 40.34
CA ALA A 40 -1.83 29.46 39.44
C ALA A 40 -1.65 28.08 38.81
N LEU A 41 -1.73 26.99 39.59
CA LEU A 41 -1.57 25.62 39.10
C LEU A 41 -2.75 25.20 38.22
N SER A 42 -3.98 25.57 38.58
CA SER A 42 -5.16 25.27 37.77
C SER A 42 -5.12 26.03 36.44
N GLY A 43 -4.75 27.29 36.44
CA GLY A 43 -4.60 28.10 35.25
C GLY A 43 -3.47 27.61 34.34
N ALA A 44 -2.33 27.24 34.90
CA ALA A 44 -1.23 26.62 34.14
C ALA A 44 -1.66 25.27 33.51
N TYR A 45 -2.33 24.42 34.28
CA TYR A 45 -2.84 23.15 33.77
C TYR A 45 -3.79 23.34 32.57
N VAL A 46 -4.77 24.23 32.70
CA VAL A 46 -5.73 24.52 31.62
C VAL A 46 -5.01 25.09 30.40
N ALA A 47 -4.11 26.07 30.60
CA ALA A 47 -3.39 26.69 29.49
C ALA A 47 -2.50 25.72 28.73
N ILE A 48 -1.77 24.86 29.44
CA ILE A 48 -0.89 23.86 28.81
C ILE A 48 -1.71 22.74 28.14
N SER A 49 -2.78 22.25 28.80
CA SER A 49 -3.67 21.25 28.23
C SER A 49 -4.35 21.75 26.95
N TRP A 50 -4.74 23.02 26.92
CA TRP A 50 -5.31 23.66 25.72
C TRP A 50 -4.26 23.83 24.61
N GLY A 51 -3.05 24.28 24.95
CA GLY A 51 -1.97 24.51 24.00
C GLY A 51 -1.43 23.22 23.35
N CYS A 52 -1.49 22.09 24.07
CA CYS A 52 -1.04 20.79 23.57
C CYS A 52 -2.15 19.99 22.85
N GLY A 53 -3.40 20.42 22.96
CA GLY A 53 -4.57 19.66 22.49
C GLY A 53 -4.87 19.77 20.99
N ASN A 54 -3.94 20.25 20.17
CA ASN A 54 -4.28 20.64 18.80
C ASN A 54 -4.28 19.49 17.78
N SER A 55 -3.53 18.43 17.96
CA SER A 55 -3.52 17.30 17.02
C SER A 55 -3.80 15.93 17.62
N GLY A 56 -3.52 15.73 18.88
CA GLY A 56 -3.76 14.46 19.58
C GLY A 56 -4.95 14.51 20.55
N GLY A 57 -5.61 15.67 20.64
CA GLY A 57 -6.70 15.91 21.57
C GLY A 57 -6.23 16.20 23.00
N LEU A 58 -7.20 16.52 23.85
CA LEU A 58 -6.99 16.83 25.28
C LEU A 58 -6.21 15.75 26.04
N ALA A 59 -6.31 14.48 25.61
CA ALA A 59 -5.66 13.36 26.27
C ALA A 59 -4.13 13.44 26.25
N GLU A 60 -3.53 13.84 25.14
CA GLU A 60 -2.06 13.94 25.02
C GLU A 60 -1.48 15.14 25.76
N GLY A 61 -2.14 16.27 25.67
CA GLY A 61 -1.75 17.45 26.43
C GLY A 61 -1.82 17.23 27.94
N GLN A 62 -2.85 16.53 28.42
CA GLN A 62 -2.98 16.19 29.83
C GLN A 62 -1.97 15.13 30.28
N ALA A 63 -1.60 14.18 29.41
CA ALA A 63 -0.59 13.19 29.74
C ALA A 63 0.81 13.79 29.96
N THR A 64 1.18 14.81 29.18
CA THR A 64 2.51 15.45 29.31
C THR A 64 2.63 16.39 30.51
N THR A 65 1.54 17.05 30.88
CA THR A 65 1.55 18.06 31.96
C THR A 65 0.95 17.54 33.28
N GLY A 66 0.04 16.57 33.19
CA GLY A 66 -0.71 16.06 34.33
C GLY A 66 0.17 15.43 35.39
N VAL A 67 1.26 14.75 35.01
CA VAL A 67 2.19 14.13 35.96
C VAL A 67 2.84 15.19 36.85
N ALA A 68 3.39 16.23 36.27
CA ALA A 68 4.02 17.31 37.01
C ALA A 68 3.01 18.01 37.96
N PHE A 69 1.78 18.20 37.46
CA PHE A 69 0.70 18.80 38.22
C PHE A 69 0.26 17.94 39.40
N VAL A 70 0.02 16.62 39.18
CA VAL A 70 -0.36 15.68 40.26
C VAL A 70 0.75 15.57 41.32
N VAL A 71 2.01 15.53 40.89
CA VAL A 71 3.16 15.53 41.80
C VAL A 71 3.18 16.79 42.64
N ALA A 72 3.11 17.98 42.04
CA ALA A 72 3.14 19.26 42.76
C ALA A 72 1.98 19.35 43.76
N LEU A 73 0.75 18.97 43.37
CA LEU A 73 -0.40 19.00 44.26
C LEU A 73 -0.29 17.99 45.39
N THR A 74 0.19 16.77 45.09
CA THR A 74 0.38 15.75 46.14
C THR A 74 1.41 16.18 47.16
N LEU A 75 2.54 16.72 46.74
CA LEU A 75 3.57 17.24 47.62
C LEU A 75 3.06 18.39 48.46
N TYR A 76 2.27 19.29 47.86
CA TYR A 76 1.67 20.40 48.58
C TYR A 76 0.66 19.92 49.64
N CYS A 77 -0.26 19.05 49.30
CA CYS A 77 -1.20 18.46 50.26
C CYS A 77 -0.49 17.73 51.40
N LEU A 78 0.55 16.95 51.06
CA LEU A 78 1.33 16.21 52.05
C LEU A 78 2.18 17.11 52.94
N SER A 79 2.46 18.36 52.56
CA SER A 79 3.21 19.33 53.38
C SER A 79 2.46 19.74 54.65
N TYR A 80 1.13 19.56 54.71
CA TYR A 80 0.31 19.82 55.89
C TYR A 80 0.48 18.75 57.00
N TYR A 81 1.02 17.57 56.66
CA TYR A 81 1.12 16.44 57.57
C TYR A 81 2.57 16.04 57.81
N ARG A 82 3.17 16.50 58.94
CA ARG A 82 4.59 16.31 59.28
C ARG A 82 5.06 14.84 59.36
N TRP A 83 4.14 13.88 59.60
CA TRP A 83 4.48 12.47 59.74
C TRP A 83 4.50 11.68 58.41
N ILE A 84 4.19 12.34 57.28
CA ILE A 84 4.05 11.66 55.99
C ILE A 84 5.32 11.92 55.08
N LYS A 85 6.45 12.31 55.62
CA LYS A 85 7.68 12.53 54.83
C LYS A 85 8.11 11.32 54.04
N VAL A 86 7.92 10.10 54.58
CA VAL A 86 8.24 8.85 53.86
C VAL A 86 7.34 8.66 52.64
N LEU A 87 6.05 8.98 52.78
CA LEU A 87 5.11 8.90 51.68
C LEU A 87 5.42 9.94 50.59
N GLN A 88 5.86 11.13 50.96
CA GLN A 88 6.34 12.17 50.02
C GLN A 88 7.52 11.66 49.19
N VAL A 89 8.54 11.06 49.83
CA VAL A 89 9.69 10.48 49.14
C VAL A 89 9.26 9.33 48.20
N ALA A 90 8.36 8.47 48.68
CA ALA A 90 7.86 7.35 47.84
C ALA A 90 7.09 7.84 46.60
N VAL A 91 6.25 8.87 46.73
CA VAL A 91 5.52 9.47 45.60
C VAL A 91 6.49 10.12 44.60
N VAL A 92 7.48 10.89 45.08
CA VAL A 92 8.50 11.49 44.21
C VAL A 92 9.32 10.43 43.51
N ALA A 93 9.73 9.36 44.20
CA ALA A 93 10.49 8.27 43.62
C ALA A 93 9.68 7.50 42.56
N ALA A 94 8.41 7.24 42.83
CA ALA A 94 7.50 6.60 41.87
C ALA A 94 7.31 7.45 40.62
N CYS A 95 7.06 8.75 40.77
CA CYS A 95 6.92 9.67 39.63
C CYS A 95 8.21 9.82 38.83
N ALA A 96 9.35 9.90 39.50
CA ALA A 96 10.65 9.89 38.85
C ALA A 96 10.89 8.61 38.07
N GLY A 97 10.55 7.45 38.65
CA GLY A 97 10.62 6.15 37.96
C GLY A 97 9.77 6.09 36.72
N VAL A 98 8.52 6.53 36.78
CA VAL A 98 7.61 6.59 35.63
C VAL A 98 8.13 7.58 34.56
N THR A 99 8.64 8.74 34.99
CA THR A 99 9.19 9.71 34.05
C THR A 99 10.43 9.16 33.33
N ILE A 100 11.35 8.52 34.08
CA ILE A 100 12.55 7.89 33.50
C ILE A 100 12.14 6.77 32.54
N GLN A 101 11.18 5.91 32.91
CA GLN A 101 10.69 4.85 32.04
C GLN A 101 10.04 5.41 30.77
N SER A 102 9.23 6.45 30.90
CA SER A 102 8.59 7.11 29.74
C SER A 102 9.61 7.78 28.83
N ALA A 103 10.61 8.47 29.42
CA ALA A 103 11.70 9.07 28.68
C ALA A 103 12.53 8.00 27.94
N SER A 104 12.89 6.89 28.62
CA SER A 104 13.61 5.78 28.00
C SER A 104 12.85 5.19 26.81
N LYS A 105 11.54 5.00 26.93
CA LYS A 105 10.71 4.53 25.80
C LYS A 105 10.68 5.54 24.65
N LYS A 106 10.61 6.83 24.95
CA LYS A 106 10.66 7.88 23.92
C LYS A 106 12.03 7.98 23.26
N MET A 107 13.11 7.64 23.94
CA MET A 107 14.46 7.59 23.33
C MET A 107 14.64 6.40 22.39
N VAL A 108 13.91 5.29 22.60
CA VAL A 108 13.91 4.12 21.73
C VAL A 108 12.94 4.29 20.56
N LYS A 109 11.78 4.92 20.79
CA LYS A 109 10.80 5.28 19.75
C LYS A 109 10.52 6.77 19.83
N THR A 110 11.34 7.54 19.14
CA THR A 110 11.34 9.01 19.22
C THR A 110 10.07 9.58 18.60
N TYR A 111 9.65 9.01 17.48
CA TYR A 111 8.43 9.38 16.78
C TYR A 111 7.71 8.12 16.30
N TYR A 112 6.43 8.03 16.58
CA TYR A 112 5.56 6.98 16.07
C TYR A 112 4.18 7.58 15.84
N TRP A 113 3.98 8.13 14.67
CA TRP A 113 2.73 8.78 14.29
C TRP A 113 2.44 8.47 12.82
N TRP A 114 1.25 8.02 12.52
CA TRP A 114 0.82 7.71 11.15
C TRP A 114 1.68 6.65 10.43
N GLY A 115 2.26 5.73 11.15
CA GLY A 115 3.12 4.69 10.58
C GLY A 115 4.55 5.12 10.25
N ALA A 116 4.90 6.38 10.42
CA ALA A 116 6.27 6.83 10.29
C ALA A 116 7.12 6.31 11.45
N ASP A 117 8.06 5.44 11.15
CA ASP A 117 9.01 4.86 12.13
C ASP A 117 10.36 5.54 11.92
N GLU A 118 10.72 6.45 12.82
CA GLU A 118 12.05 7.04 12.85
C GLU A 118 12.98 6.23 13.74
N ALA A 119 14.27 6.23 13.40
CA ALA A 119 15.30 5.61 14.21
C ALA A 119 15.30 6.18 15.63
N ASP A 120 15.68 5.35 16.58
CA ASP A 120 15.80 5.77 17.95
C ASP A 120 16.95 6.79 18.14
N PHE A 121 16.90 7.53 19.23
CA PHE A 121 17.91 8.55 19.59
C PHE A 121 19.35 8.01 19.56
N TRP A 122 19.55 6.73 19.91
CA TRP A 122 20.87 6.13 20.00
C TRP A 122 21.45 5.74 18.64
N ASN A 123 20.60 5.49 17.65
CA ASN A 123 20.95 5.12 16.29
C ASN A 123 20.96 6.32 15.32
N SER A 124 20.43 7.47 15.73
CA SER A 124 20.50 8.73 14.97
C SER A 124 21.85 9.41 15.20
N LYS A 125 22.91 8.93 14.54
CA LYS A 125 24.29 9.39 14.73
C LYS A 125 24.91 10.05 13.51
N GLU A 126 24.30 9.83 12.35
CA GLU A 126 24.81 10.33 11.09
C GLU A 126 24.39 11.79 10.89
N GLU A 127 25.33 12.65 10.57
CA GLU A 127 25.07 14.05 10.24
C GLU A 127 24.86 14.20 8.73
N ILE A 128 23.78 14.92 8.34
CA ILE A 128 23.53 15.30 6.95
C ILE A 128 24.39 16.52 6.62
N GLU A 129 25.48 16.33 5.88
CA GLU A 129 26.43 17.39 5.56
C GLU A 129 26.16 18.06 4.22
N THR A 130 25.60 17.34 3.25
CA THR A 130 25.37 17.77 1.86
C THR A 130 24.23 18.77 1.73
N ILE A 131 23.23 18.69 2.60
CA ILE A 131 22.06 19.57 2.61
C ILE A 131 22.30 20.74 3.58
N PRO A 132 22.50 21.98 3.12
CA PRO A 132 22.93 23.09 3.97
C PRO A 132 22.02 23.38 5.17
N LEU A 133 20.70 23.23 4.98
CA LEU A 133 19.70 23.49 6.03
C LEU A 133 19.64 22.40 7.11
N LEU A 134 20.19 21.21 6.85
CA LEU A 134 20.18 20.09 7.79
C LEU A 134 21.52 19.87 8.51
N ARG A 135 22.50 20.75 8.30
CA ARG A 135 23.80 20.66 9.00
C ARG A 135 23.62 20.72 10.51
N GLY A 136 24.26 19.79 11.21
CA GLY A 136 24.15 19.64 12.66
C GLY A 136 22.92 18.82 13.12
N ILE A 137 22.09 18.35 12.18
CA ILE A 137 20.98 17.43 12.49
C ILE A 137 21.49 16.00 12.33
N HIS A 138 21.29 15.20 13.37
CA HIS A 138 21.67 13.79 13.39
C HIS A 138 20.45 12.90 13.16
N VAL A 139 20.58 11.99 12.23
CA VAL A 139 19.53 11.04 11.79
C VAL A 139 20.10 9.62 11.74
N SER A 140 19.27 8.64 11.38
CA SER A 140 19.74 7.29 11.02
C SER A 140 20.53 7.32 9.70
N ASN A 141 21.31 6.28 9.45
CA ASN A 141 22.01 6.13 8.18
C ASN A 141 21.03 6.11 7.00
N ASP A 142 19.96 5.32 7.11
CA ASP A 142 18.95 5.18 6.06
C ASP A 142 18.27 6.53 5.75
N THR A 143 17.90 7.29 6.79
CA THR A 143 17.32 8.64 6.60
C THR A 143 18.32 9.58 5.93
N LYS A 144 19.60 9.53 6.31
CA LYS A 144 20.64 10.34 5.69
C LYS A 144 20.77 10.02 4.20
N GLU A 145 20.97 8.75 3.85
CA GLU A 145 21.12 8.30 2.46
C GLU A 145 19.92 8.75 1.61
N VAL A 146 18.70 8.49 2.08
CA VAL A 146 17.47 8.85 1.39
C VAL A 146 17.35 10.36 1.16
N TYR A 147 17.61 11.17 2.18
CA TYR A 147 17.49 12.63 2.04
C TYR A 147 18.57 13.21 1.13
N GLU A 148 19.81 12.73 1.23
CA GLU A 148 20.92 13.17 0.38
C GLU A 148 20.73 12.75 -1.07
N GLU A 149 20.24 11.54 -1.35
CA GLU A 149 19.92 11.08 -2.72
C GLU A 149 18.78 11.89 -3.33
N ILE A 150 17.64 12.02 -2.65
CA ILE A 150 16.50 12.81 -3.15
C ILE A 150 16.92 14.26 -3.40
N TYR A 151 17.64 14.86 -2.45
CA TYR A 151 18.16 16.22 -2.60
C TYR A 151 19.04 16.35 -3.84
N LYS A 152 19.98 15.42 -4.03
CA LYS A 152 20.87 15.38 -5.17
C LYS A 152 20.08 15.24 -6.48
N GLU A 153 19.22 14.25 -6.58
CA GLU A 153 18.43 13.99 -7.80
C GLU A 153 17.56 15.20 -8.18
N ILE A 154 16.90 15.83 -7.21
CA ILE A 154 16.11 17.03 -7.50
C ILE A 154 17.01 18.19 -7.94
N THR A 155 18.11 18.47 -7.22
CA THR A 155 18.94 19.66 -7.50
C THR A 155 19.80 19.53 -8.75
N GLU A 156 20.16 18.32 -9.17
CA GLU A 156 20.90 18.05 -10.41
C GLU A 156 19.99 18.10 -11.64
N ASN A 157 18.69 17.85 -11.50
CA ASN A 157 17.73 17.78 -12.60
C ASN A 157 16.75 18.96 -12.66
N THR A 158 16.89 19.95 -11.78
CA THR A 158 16.03 21.15 -11.77
C THR A 158 16.86 22.40 -11.52
N ASP A 159 16.42 23.51 -12.08
CA ASP A 159 16.96 24.84 -11.81
C ASP A 159 16.24 25.54 -10.64
N THR A 160 16.82 26.63 -10.11
CA THR A 160 16.22 27.37 -8.99
C THR A 160 14.87 28.02 -9.31
N ASP A 161 14.61 28.27 -10.59
CA ASP A 161 13.36 28.85 -11.08
C ASP A 161 12.29 27.77 -11.38
N ASP A 162 12.68 26.48 -11.37
CA ASP A 162 11.74 25.38 -11.56
C ASP A 162 10.86 25.17 -10.33
N THR A 163 9.67 24.63 -10.57
CA THR A 163 8.78 24.20 -9.50
C THR A 163 8.87 22.71 -9.28
N ILE A 164 8.73 22.29 -8.05
CA ILE A 164 8.58 20.87 -7.65
C ILE A 164 7.28 20.69 -6.89
N TYR A 165 6.74 19.47 -6.87
CA TYR A 165 5.55 19.14 -6.09
C TYR A 165 5.84 18.03 -5.09
N CYS A 166 5.52 18.26 -3.82
CA CYS A 166 5.81 17.35 -2.71
C CYS A 166 4.51 16.93 -2.02
N PHE A 167 4.06 15.70 -2.24
CA PHE A 167 2.77 15.18 -1.79
C PHE A 167 2.92 14.00 -0.80
N PRO A 168 2.03 13.83 0.19
CA PRO A 168 1.01 14.78 0.67
C PRO A 168 1.50 15.67 1.82
N GLN A 169 2.52 15.26 2.55
CA GLN A 169 2.95 15.92 3.80
C GLN A 169 4.47 16.01 3.98
N ILE A 170 5.17 16.21 2.88
CA ILE A 170 6.64 16.33 2.85
C ILE A 170 7.10 17.70 2.29
N PRO A 171 6.50 18.83 2.74
CA PRO A 171 6.83 20.16 2.20
C PRO A 171 8.25 20.62 2.54
N ILE A 172 8.95 19.90 3.40
CA ILE A 172 10.32 20.22 3.78
C ILE A 172 11.25 20.28 2.55
N PHE A 173 11.02 19.45 1.54
CA PHE A 173 11.86 19.39 0.34
C PHE A 173 11.79 20.66 -0.51
N TYR A 174 10.73 21.46 -0.44
CA TYR A 174 10.71 22.79 -1.06
C TYR A 174 11.86 23.67 -0.52
N SER A 175 12.02 23.66 0.80
CA SER A 175 13.08 24.44 1.46
C SER A 175 14.46 23.80 1.30
N LEU A 176 14.55 22.47 1.40
CA LEU A 176 15.83 21.76 1.29
C LEU A 176 16.47 21.95 -0.08
N CYS A 177 15.66 21.85 -1.14
CA CYS A 177 16.12 21.95 -2.53
C CYS A 177 16.14 23.41 -3.04
N ASP A 178 15.67 24.38 -2.25
CA ASP A 178 15.51 25.77 -2.68
C ASP A 178 14.67 25.87 -3.97
N ARG A 179 13.50 25.22 -3.95
CA ARG A 179 12.56 25.17 -5.09
C ARG A 179 11.17 25.62 -4.64
N TYR A 180 10.43 26.20 -5.56
CA TYR A 180 9.06 26.64 -5.32
C TYR A 180 8.07 25.50 -5.61
N ASP A 181 6.90 25.58 -5.01
CA ASP A 181 5.75 24.78 -5.42
C ASP A 181 5.08 25.39 -6.67
N PRO A 182 4.27 24.63 -7.41
CA PRO A 182 3.63 25.09 -8.65
C PRO A 182 2.48 26.09 -8.43
N GLY A 183 2.29 26.59 -7.22
CA GLY A 183 1.21 27.53 -6.86
C GLY A 183 0.01 26.85 -6.20
N VAL A 184 0.21 25.64 -5.65
CA VAL A 184 -0.83 24.91 -4.93
C VAL A 184 -1.31 25.66 -3.69
N ARG A 185 -2.59 25.50 -3.35
CA ARG A 185 -3.25 26.18 -2.23
C ARG A 185 -2.78 25.67 -0.88
N SER A 186 -2.47 24.36 -0.81
CA SER A 186 -1.97 23.73 0.39
C SER A 186 -0.60 23.08 0.15
N LYS A 187 0.33 23.30 1.08
CA LYS A 187 1.62 22.62 1.08
C LYS A 187 1.59 21.29 1.83
N VAL A 188 0.49 21.00 2.52
CA VAL A 188 0.24 19.76 3.25
C VAL A 188 -1.18 19.32 2.93
N GLU A 189 -1.30 18.29 2.12
CA GLU A 189 -2.59 17.79 1.62
C GLU A 189 -3.01 16.54 2.38
N TRP A 190 -3.10 16.67 3.69
CA TRP A 190 -3.49 15.59 4.57
C TRP A 190 -4.96 15.71 4.98
N PHE A 191 -5.62 14.59 5.26
CA PHE A 191 -7.07 14.45 5.50
C PHE A 191 -7.70 15.45 6.47
N ASP A 192 -6.96 15.82 7.52
CA ASP A 192 -7.42 16.69 8.60
C ASP A 192 -6.80 18.11 8.54
N VAL A 193 -5.95 18.36 7.54
CA VAL A 193 -5.29 19.65 7.32
C VAL A 193 -5.92 20.39 6.16
N SER A 194 -6.15 19.70 5.04
CA SER A 194 -6.70 20.29 3.82
C SER A 194 -8.12 19.81 3.54
N THR A 195 -8.98 20.70 3.04
CA THR A 195 -10.32 20.32 2.60
C THR A 195 -10.25 19.63 1.24
N ASP A 196 -11.20 18.71 0.97
CA ASP A 196 -11.27 18.02 -0.32
C ASP A 196 -11.32 18.98 -1.50
N SER A 197 -12.14 20.04 -1.40
CA SER A 197 -12.25 21.05 -2.45
C SER A 197 -10.97 21.86 -2.67
N SER A 198 -10.11 22.00 -1.66
CA SER A 198 -8.80 22.63 -1.82
C SER A 198 -7.86 21.72 -2.58
N VAL A 199 -7.81 20.43 -2.21
CA VAL A 199 -6.96 19.42 -2.87
C VAL A 199 -7.41 19.20 -4.32
N GLU A 200 -8.71 19.09 -4.57
CA GLU A 200 -9.25 18.96 -5.93
C GLU A 200 -8.91 20.17 -6.81
N ALA A 201 -8.94 21.39 -6.26
CA ALA A 201 -8.55 22.58 -7.01
C ALA A 201 -7.02 22.67 -7.28
N ASP A 202 -6.20 21.96 -6.53
CA ASP A 202 -4.76 21.88 -6.77
C ASP A 202 -4.44 20.93 -7.94
N ILE A 203 -5.34 20.02 -8.31
CA ILE A 203 -5.26 19.22 -9.54
C ILE A 203 -5.21 20.12 -10.78
N ASP A 204 -6.09 21.14 -10.84
CA ASP A 204 -6.09 22.10 -11.94
C ASP A 204 -4.78 22.87 -12.00
N VAL A 205 -4.26 23.29 -10.84
CA VAL A 205 -2.96 23.98 -10.73
C VAL A 205 -1.81 23.12 -11.26
N LEU A 206 -1.76 21.84 -10.90
CA LEU A 206 -0.72 20.92 -11.37
C LEU A 206 -0.80 20.68 -12.88
N THR A 207 -2.01 20.61 -13.42
CA THR A 207 -2.24 20.44 -14.86
C THR A 207 -1.76 21.66 -15.64
N GLU A 208 -1.98 22.87 -15.12
CA GLU A 208 -1.57 24.13 -15.76
C GLU A 208 -0.06 24.41 -15.59
N ASN A 209 0.49 24.17 -14.40
CA ASN A 209 1.84 24.58 -13.99
C ASN A 209 2.80 23.39 -13.82
N GLN A 210 2.72 22.43 -14.65
CA GLN A 210 3.49 21.19 -14.69
C GLN A 210 4.85 21.23 -13.93
N PRO A 211 4.95 20.77 -12.69
CA PRO A 211 6.19 20.84 -11.91
C PRO A 211 7.31 20.00 -12.56
N LYS A 212 8.57 20.44 -12.48
CA LYS A 212 9.70 19.72 -13.05
C LYS A 212 10.03 18.43 -12.30
N ALA A 213 9.75 18.38 -10.99
CA ALA A 213 9.87 17.17 -10.20
C ALA A 213 8.63 16.94 -9.33
N ILE A 214 8.26 15.67 -9.15
CA ILE A 214 7.20 15.23 -8.25
C ILE A 214 7.80 14.23 -7.27
N LEU A 215 7.76 14.60 -6.00
CA LEU A 215 8.14 13.73 -4.88
C LEU A 215 6.89 13.31 -4.13
N MET A 216 6.63 12.02 -4.10
CA MET A 216 5.45 11.46 -3.47
C MET A 216 5.81 10.55 -2.29
N TYR A 217 5.24 10.81 -1.13
CA TYR A 217 5.25 9.89 -0.01
C TYR A 217 4.07 8.93 -0.16
N ASP A 218 4.35 7.68 -0.46
CA ASP A 218 3.31 6.67 -0.63
C ASP A 218 2.79 6.21 0.74
N VAL A 219 1.58 6.65 1.01
CA VAL A 219 0.82 6.23 2.18
C VAL A 219 -0.03 5.03 1.76
N GLY A 220 0.13 3.91 2.47
CA GLY A 220 -0.57 2.67 2.11
C GLY A 220 -2.10 2.84 2.03
N ALA A 221 -2.73 2.12 1.11
CA ALA A 221 -4.17 2.20 0.84
C ALA A 221 -5.03 2.01 2.11
N ASN A 222 -4.59 1.13 3.02
CA ASN A 222 -5.27 0.87 4.30
C ASN A 222 -5.43 2.11 5.19
N VAL A 223 -4.57 3.11 5.05
CA VAL A 223 -4.67 4.38 5.79
C VAL A 223 -5.84 5.19 5.26
N TYR A 224 -5.97 5.28 3.92
CA TYR A 224 -7.09 5.93 3.25
C TYR A 224 -8.42 5.25 3.61
N ASP A 225 -8.49 3.92 3.44
CA ASP A 225 -9.70 3.12 3.73
C ASP A 225 -10.17 3.28 5.17
N SER A 226 -9.22 3.24 6.11
CA SER A 226 -9.53 3.42 7.53
C SER A 226 -10.09 4.81 7.82
N HIS A 227 -9.47 5.85 7.25
CA HIS A 227 -9.93 7.23 7.42
C HIS A 227 -11.31 7.46 6.79
N GLU A 228 -11.50 7.02 5.56
CA GLU A 228 -12.73 7.21 4.80
C GLU A 228 -13.91 6.46 5.41
N ARG A 229 -13.69 5.21 5.82
CA ARG A 229 -14.70 4.42 6.54
C ARG A 229 -15.12 5.06 7.87
N ILE A 230 -14.16 5.54 8.68
CA ILE A 230 -14.44 6.04 10.03
C ILE A 230 -15.03 7.46 9.99
N PHE A 231 -14.51 8.33 9.14
CA PHE A 231 -14.80 9.77 9.18
C PHE A 231 -15.65 10.27 8.01
N ARG A 232 -15.82 9.46 6.93
CA ARG A 232 -16.47 9.89 5.69
C ARG A 232 -17.60 8.98 5.21
N ASN A 233 -18.00 7.97 6.01
CA ASN A 233 -18.98 6.95 5.62
C ASN A 233 -18.62 6.23 4.30
N GLY A 234 -17.33 5.99 4.05
CA GLY A 234 -16.85 5.38 2.82
C GLY A 234 -16.66 6.36 1.64
N GLY A 235 -16.94 7.64 1.82
CA GLY A 235 -16.70 8.64 0.76
C GLY A 235 -15.22 8.91 0.54
N ILE A 236 -14.78 8.93 -0.72
CA ILE A 236 -13.39 9.13 -1.14
C ILE A 236 -12.90 10.53 -0.73
N SER A 237 -11.71 10.58 -0.15
CA SER A 237 -11.07 11.83 0.27
C SER A 237 -10.43 12.58 -0.92
N GLY A 238 -10.32 13.90 -0.83
CA GLY A 238 -9.55 14.70 -1.79
C GLY A 238 -8.08 14.26 -1.87
N THR A 239 -7.49 13.87 -0.75
CA THR A 239 -6.11 13.36 -0.71
C THR A 239 -5.95 12.06 -1.51
N ARG A 240 -6.90 11.13 -1.43
CA ARG A 240 -6.91 9.92 -2.28
C ARG A 240 -7.06 10.30 -3.76
N LYS A 241 -7.97 11.19 -4.11
CA LYS A 241 -8.16 11.67 -5.49
C LYS A 241 -6.87 12.29 -6.06
N MET A 242 -6.16 13.10 -5.27
CA MET A 242 -4.87 13.65 -5.67
C MET A 242 -3.82 12.55 -5.88
N ARG A 243 -3.74 11.58 -4.99
CA ARG A 243 -2.84 10.43 -5.15
C ARG A 243 -3.09 9.69 -6.48
N GLU A 244 -4.33 9.38 -6.77
CA GLU A 244 -4.71 8.69 -8.00
C GLU A 244 -4.46 9.56 -9.24
N PHE A 245 -4.77 10.85 -9.14
CA PHE A 245 -4.42 11.81 -10.19
C PHE A 245 -2.91 11.84 -10.45
N LEU A 246 -2.07 11.92 -9.42
CA LEU A 246 -0.62 11.98 -9.58
C LEU A 246 -0.04 10.75 -10.27
N TYR A 247 -0.48 9.54 -9.89
CA TYR A 247 -0.05 8.33 -10.58
C TYR A 247 -0.42 8.34 -12.06
N ASN A 248 -1.63 8.75 -12.42
CA ASN A 248 -2.01 8.90 -13.82
C ASN A 248 -1.23 10.02 -14.51
N TYR A 249 -1.07 11.14 -13.83
CA TYR A 249 -0.45 12.35 -14.34
C TYR A 249 1.03 12.16 -14.72
N VAL A 250 1.82 11.51 -13.88
CA VAL A 250 3.26 11.31 -14.16
C VAL A 250 3.48 10.43 -15.39
N TYR A 251 2.66 9.39 -15.60
CA TYR A 251 2.77 8.53 -16.76
C TYR A 251 2.18 9.15 -18.03
N ALA A 252 1.17 10.00 -17.91
CA ALA A 252 0.58 10.71 -19.05
C ALA A 252 1.42 11.89 -19.56
N ASN A 253 2.29 12.45 -18.71
CA ASN A 253 3.02 13.69 -19.00
C ASN A 253 4.55 13.53 -19.09
N ASP A 254 5.02 12.35 -19.49
CA ASP A 254 6.43 12.04 -19.76
C ASP A 254 7.39 12.36 -18.58
N TYR A 255 6.97 12.01 -17.37
CA TYR A 255 7.88 11.99 -16.23
C TYR A 255 8.65 10.68 -16.20
N THR A 256 9.96 10.77 -16.06
CA THR A 256 10.81 9.60 -15.83
C THR A 256 10.84 9.27 -14.35
N PHE A 257 10.55 8.01 -14.03
CA PHE A 257 10.70 7.47 -12.67
C PHE A 257 12.19 7.38 -12.31
N VAL A 258 12.58 8.02 -11.22
CA VAL A 258 13.98 8.05 -10.73
C VAL A 258 14.25 6.91 -9.76
N GLY A 259 13.35 6.67 -8.81
CA GLY A 259 13.52 5.59 -7.85
C GLY A 259 12.55 5.61 -6.67
N ILE A 260 12.66 4.54 -5.89
CA ILE A 260 12.00 4.34 -4.61
C ILE A 260 13.02 4.53 -3.50
N TYR A 261 12.70 5.38 -2.54
CA TYR A 261 13.54 5.70 -1.40
C TYR A 261 12.84 5.29 -0.11
N LYS A 262 13.51 4.49 0.72
CA LYS A 262 12.90 3.94 1.94
C LYS A 262 13.66 4.37 3.18
N THR A 263 12.93 4.86 4.18
CA THR A 263 13.45 5.14 5.51
C THR A 263 12.45 4.64 6.55
N GLY A 264 12.84 3.62 7.30
CA GLY A 264 11.91 2.91 8.18
C GLY A 264 10.75 2.29 7.38
N THR A 265 9.52 2.68 7.70
CA THR A 265 8.31 2.28 6.96
C THR A 265 7.87 3.28 5.90
N ASN A 266 8.61 4.38 5.74
CA ASN A 266 8.29 5.43 4.78
C ASN A 266 8.82 5.05 3.39
N VAL A 267 7.96 5.18 2.39
CA VAL A 267 8.29 4.96 0.98
C VAL A 267 8.09 6.27 0.24
N LEU A 268 9.16 6.79 -0.33
CA LEU A 268 9.12 7.98 -1.18
C LEU A 268 9.43 7.57 -2.62
N GLN A 269 8.74 8.18 -3.55
CA GLN A 269 8.90 7.95 -4.99
C GLN A 269 9.17 9.29 -5.65
N LEU A 270 10.12 9.32 -6.59
CA LEU A 270 10.52 10.53 -7.29
C LEU A 270 10.39 10.36 -8.80
N TRP A 271 9.77 11.35 -9.42
CA TRP A 271 9.69 11.50 -10.88
C TRP A 271 10.24 12.85 -11.30
N ILE A 272 10.96 12.86 -12.42
CA ILE A 272 11.52 14.07 -13.04
C ILE A 272 10.97 14.18 -14.46
N LYS A 273 10.46 15.37 -14.83
CA LYS A 273 9.93 15.63 -16.16
C LYS A 273 11.07 15.75 -17.17
N GLU A 274 10.95 15.06 -18.31
CA GLU A 274 11.91 15.17 -19.42
C GLU A 274 11.83 16.56 -20.09
N GLU A 275 12.97 17.07 -20.59
CA GLU A 275 13.05 18.45 -21.13
C GLU A 275 12.31 18.61 -22.45
N ASP A 276 12.30 17.58 -23.31
CA ASP A 276 11.78 17.62 -24.67
C ASP A 276 10.48 16.81 -24.86
N ALA A 277 9.80 16.46 -23.75
CA ALA A 277 8.63 15.60 -23.82
C ALA A 277 7.43 16.34 -24.43
N GLU A 278 6.94 15.83 -25.55
CA GLU A 278 5.61 16.21 -26.05
C GLU A 278 4.53 15.69 -25.10
N ASN A 279 3.54 16.50 -24.78
CA ASN A 279 2.41 16.07 -23.97
C ASN A 279 1.66 14.94 -24.70
N LYS A 280 1.81 13.71 -24.22
CA LYS A 280 1.01 12.57 -24.69
C LYS A 280 -0.27 12.48 -23.87
N GLU A 281 -1.40 12.54 -24.54
CA GLU A 281 -2.72 12.34 -23.91
C GLU A 281 -3.01 10.87 -23.56
N THR A 282 -2.00 10.04 -23.34
CA THR A 282 -2.20 8.62 -23.05
C THR A 282 -2.43 8.45 -21.55
N ALA A 283 -3.66 8.47 -21.14
CA ALA A 283 -4.02 8.06 -19.77
C ALA A 283 -3.70 6.58 -19.55
N VAL A 284 -3.18 6.22 -18.38
CA VAL A 284 -2.92 4.82 -18.02
C VAL A 284 -4.23 4.02 -17.96
N PHE A 285 -5.28 4.65 -17.49
CA PHE A 285 -6.62 4.07 -17.41
C PHE A 285 -7.63 4.99 -18.09
N ASP A 286 -8.67 4.40 -18.71
CA ASP A 286 -9.73 5.17 -19.36
C ASP A 286 -10.63 5.87 -18.35
N SER A 287 -10.89 5.19 -17.23
CA SER A 287 -11.81 5.66 -16.19
C SER A 287 -11.59 4.91 -14.89
N GLY A 288 -12.33 5.32 -13.85
CA GLY A 288 -12.36 4.68 -12.55
C GLY A 288 -11.46 5.36 -11.52
N ASP A 289 -11.63 4.94 -10.28
CA ASP A 289 -10.84 5.37 -9.13
C ASP A 289 -10.25 4.18 -8.36
N GLY A 290 -10.41 2.98 -8.93
CA GLY A 290 -9.90 1.72 -8.39
C GLY A 290 -10.75 1.11 -7.27
N THR A 291 -11.90 1.68 -6.94
CA THR A 291 -12.85 1.03 -6.02
C THR A 291 -13.58 -0.12 -6.71
N PHE A 292 -14.22 -0.99 -5.92
CA PHE A 292 -15.03 -2.09 -6.46
C PHE A 292 -16.20 -1.58 -7.33
N GLU A 293 -16.86 -0.50 -6.92
CA GLU A 293 -17.97 0.11 -7.64
C GLU A 293 -17.54 0.92 -8.87
N ASN A 294 -16.27 1.37 -8.92
CA ASN A 294 -15.72 2.18 -10.01
C ASN A 294 -14.27 1.77 -10.31
N PRO A 295 -14.03 0.54 -10.80
CA PRO A 295 -12.69 0.02 -11.06
C PRO A 295 -11.96 0.82 -12.13
N TYR A 296 -10.64 0.81 -12.09
CA TYR A 296 -9.83 1.28 -13.20
C TYR A 296 -10.09 0.45 -14.44
N THR A 297 -10.25 1.09 -15.60
CA THR A 297 -10.49 0.38 -16.85
C THR A 297 -9.34 0.58 -17.83
N LEU A 298 -8.96 -0.49 -18.54
CA LEU A 298 -7.96 -0.45 -19.60
C LEU A 298 -8.41 -1.30 -20.81
N HIS A 299 -7.97 -0.90 -22.02
CA HIS A 299 -8.37 -1.54 -23.27
C HIS A 299 -7.27 -1.61 -24.34
N THR A 300 -6.09 -1.00 -24.12
CA THR A 300 -4.99 -1.00 -25.10
C THR A 300 -3.73 -1.67 -24.57
N ALA A 301 -2.86 -2.07 -25.49
CA ALA A 301 -1.54 -2.62 -25.18
C ALA A 301 -0.66 -1.60 -24.47
N GLU A 302 -0.71 -0.36 -24.89
CA GLU A 302 0.04 0.75 -24.28
C GLU A 302 -0.37 0.95 -22.81
N GLN A 303 -1.68 0.91 -22.50
CA GLN A 303 -2.19 1.00 -21.15
C GLN A 303 -1.72 -0.18 -20.29
N LEU A 304 -1.71 -1.41 -20.84
CA LEU A 304 -1.19 -2.58 -20.13
C LEU A 304 0.32 -2.45 -19.84
N VAL A 305 1.11 -1.89 -20.76
CA VAL A 305 2.53 -1.59 -20.54
C VAL A 305 2.70 -0.54 -19.45
N LEU A 306 1.91 0.53 -19.46
CA LEU A 306 1.98 1.57 -18.44
C LEU A 306 1.53 1.04 -17.08
N PHE A 307 0.51 0.19 -17.03
CA PHE A 307 0.10 -0.50 -15.80
C PHE A 307 1.22 -1.37 -15.23
N SER A 308 1.88 -2.17 -16.10
CA SER A 308 3.07 -2.92 -15.69
C SER A 308 4.15 -2.02 -15.11
N LYS A 309 4.45 -0.91 -15.78
CA LYS A 309 5.43 0.06 -15.32
C LYS A 309 5.07 0.64 -13.96
N MET A 310 3.80 1.01 -13.72
CA MET A 310 3.33 1.52 -12.42
C MET A 310 3.58 0.52 -11.29
N VAL A 311 3.31 -0.78 -11.53
CA VAL A 311 3.56 -1.81 -10.52
C VAL A 311 5.05 -1.98 -10.27
N ASN A 312 5.85 -2.00 -11.33
CA ASN A 312 7.31 -2.16 -11.24
C ASN A 312 7.99 -0.94 -10.61
N ASP A 313 7.37 0.23 -10.74
CA ASP A 313 7.77 1.46 -10.03
C ASP A 313 7.23 1.48 -8.56
N GLY A 314 6.65 0.38 -8.06
CA GLY A 314 6.32 0.14 -6.66
C GLY A 314 4.87 0.37 -6.25
N ARG A 315 3.95 0.68 -7.17
CA ARG A 315 2.51 0.77 -6.86
C ARG A 315 1.89 -0.62 -6.79
N THR A 316 1.52 -1.07 -5.60
CA THR A 316 0.99 -2.44 -5.39
C THR A 316 -0.47 -2.62 -5.79
N PHE A 317 -1.25 -1.55 -5.91
CA PHE A 317 -2.71 -1.57 -6.13
C PHE A 317 -3.49 -2.35 -5.04
N GLU A 318 -2.96 -2.46 -3.83
CA GLU A 318 -3.64 -3.14 -2.73
C GLU A 318 -5.03 -2.54 -2.45
N GLY A 319 -6.06 -3.40 -2.43
CA GLY A 319 -7.45 -2.99 -2.24
C GLY A 319 -8.07 -2.30 -3.47
N GLN A 320 -7.40 -2.29 -4.62
CA GLN A 320 -7.89 -1.66 -5.84
C GLN A 320 -8.24 -2.69 -6.92
N TYR A 321 -9.17 -2.29 -7.79
CA TYR A 321 -9.75 -3.13 -8.84
C TYR A 321 -9.43 -2.56 -10.21
N ILE A 322 -8.97 -3.44 -11.11
CA ILE A 322 -8.66 -3.14 -12.51
C ILE A 322 -9.52 -4.05 -13.40
N GLU A 323 -10.18 -3.48 -14.40
CA GLU A 323 -10.98 -4.22 -15.38
C GLU A 323 -10.46 -4.03 -16.81
N GLN A 324 -10.35 -5.13 -17.53
CA GLN A 324 -10.12 -5.12 -18.96
C GLN A 324 -11.47 -5.02 -19.70
N THR A 325 -11.61 -4.06 -20.62
CA THR A 325 -12.88 -3.77 -21.28
C THR A 325 -12.97 -4.26 -22.72
N THR A 326 -11.85 -4.70 -23.32
CA THR A 326 -11.78 -5.31 -24.65
C THR A 326 -10.65 -6.33 -24.72
N ASP A 327 -10.60 -7.11 -25.79
CA ASP A 327 -9.40 -7.91 -26.11
C ASP A 327 -8.21 -7.00 -26.42
N ILE A 328 -7.03 -7.36 -25.90
CA ILE A 328 -5.80 -6.60 -26.06
C ILE A 328 -4.82 -7.39 -26.94
N ASP A 329 -4.35 -6.78 -28.04
CA ASP A 329 -3.33 -7.36 -28.91
C ASP A 329 -1.94 -6.78 -28.59
N MET A 330 -1.03 -7.64 -28.12
CA MET A 330 0.35 -7.29 -27.76
C MET A 330 1.34 -7.50 -28.93
N SER A 331 0.88 -7.68 -30.16
CA SER A 331 1.73 -7.92 -31.34
C SER A 331 2.78 -6.82 -31.51
N GLY A 332 4.06 -7.19 -31.41
CA GLY A 332 5.19 -6.26 -31.58
C GLY A 332 5.42 -5.30 -30.41
N ILE A 333 4.68 -5.41 -29.35
CA ILE A 333 4.83 -4.60 -28.14
C ILE A 333 5.81 -5.28 -27.18
N ALA A 334 6.85 -4.55 -26.77
CA ALA A 334 7.75 -4.99 -25.71
C ALA A 334 7.01 -4.91 -24.35
N PHE A 335 7.02 -6.00 -23.60
CA PHE A 335 6.34 -6.08 -22.32
C PHE A 335 7.26 -6.60 -21.23
N THR A 336 7.26 -5.91 -20.10
CA THR A 336 7.91 -6.35 -18.86
C THR A 336 6.84 -6.96 -17.95
N PRO A 337 7.07 -8.15 -17.34
CA PRO A 337 6.14 -8.73 -16.38
C PRO A 337 5.69 -7.74 -15.31
N ILE A 338 4.43 -7.87 -14.88
CA ILE A 338 3.87 -7.05 -13.81
C ILE A 338 4.38 -7.56 -12.45
N GLY A 339 5.23 -6.79 -11.77
CA GLY A 339 5.95 -7.19 -10.56
C GLY A 339 7.19 -8.04 -10.88
N GLU A 340 8.19 -7.98 -10.00
CA GLU A 340 9.49 -8.65 -10.14
C GLU A 340 9.80 -9.53 -8.93
N PHE A 341 10.47 -10.67 -9.15
CA PHE A 341 10.79 -11.65 -8.10
C PHE A 341 11.78 -11.12 -7.06
N ASP A 342 12.92 -10.60 -7.50
CA ASP A 342 13.97 -10.05 -6.64
C ASP A 342 13.79 -8.58 -6.31
N GLY A 343 12.73 -7.96 -6.86
CA GLY A 343 12.28 -6.63 -6.52
C GLY A 343 11.29 -6.65 -5.34
N GLU A 344 11.05 -5.50 -4.78
CA GLU A 344 9.96 -5.30 -3.83
C GLU A 344 8.65 -4.96 -4.54
N SER A 345 8.64 -5.06 -5.88
CA SER A 345 7.51 -4.72 -6.74
C SER A 345 6.62 -5.94 -6.95
N TYR A 346 5.34 -5.81 -6.64
CA TYR A 346 4.34 -6.86 -6.80
C TYR A 346 2.95 -6.27 -6.97
N PHE A 347 2.09 -6.99 -7.68
CA PHE A 347 0.69 -6.62 -7.79
C PHE A 347 -0.12 -7.28 -6.67
N ARG A 348 -0.86 -6.49 -5.91
CA ARG A 348 -1.70 -6.93 -4.77
C ARG A 348 -3.16 -6.49 -4.89
N GLY A 349 -3.54 -5.95 -6.04
CA GLY A 349 -4.92 -5.61 -6.36
C GLY A 349 -5.70 -6.79 -6.93
N THR A 350 -6.86 -6.49 -7.49
CA THR A 350 -7.70 -7.44 -8.23
C THR A 350 -7.74 -7.04 -9.69
N TYR A 351 -7.32 -7.95 -10.58
CA TYR A 351 -7.43 -7.80 -12.03
C TYR A 351 -8.55 -8.68 -12.57
N ASN A 352 -9.58 -8.07 -13.13
CA ASN A 352 -10.71 -8.76 -13.74
C ASN A 352 -10.67 -8.61 -15.28
N GLY A 353 -10.34 -9.69 -15.99
CA GLY A 353 -10.33 -9.71 -17.45
C GLY A 353 -11.72 -9.64 -18.10
N LYS A 354 -12.80 -9.78 -17.32
CA LYS A 354 -14.20 -9.77 -17.80
C LYS A 354 -14.49 -10.72 -18.99
N GLY A 355 -13.71 -11.78 -19.09
CA GLY A 355 -13.79 -12.75 -20.19
C GLY A 355 -13.01 -12.35 -21.45
N HIS A 356 -12.39 -11.16 -21.45
CA HIS A 356 -11.53 -10.71 -22.55
C HIS A 356 -10.18 -11.42 -22.57
N VAL A 357 -9.49 -11.29 -23.68
CA VAL A 357 -8.24 -11.99 -23.96
C VAL A 357 -7.09 -11.02 -24.19
N ILE A 358 -5.90 -11.37 -23.68
CA ILE A 358 -4.63 -10.76 -24.09
C ILE A 358 -3.99 -11.70 -25.10
N ARG A 359 -3.79 -11.21 -26.35
CA ARG A 359 -3.22 -11.98 -27.45
C ARG A 359 -1.79 -11.57 -27.78
N ASN A 360 -1.03 -12.54 -28.31
CA ASN A 360 0.31 -12.33 -28.85
C ASN A 360 1.31 -11.78 -27.80
N LEU A 361 1.07 -12.02 -26.52
CA LEU A 361 2.01 -11.64 -25.48
C LEU A 361 3.31 -12.42 -25.66
N SER A 362 4.41 -11.69 -25.94
CA SER A 362 5.73 -12.29 -26.12
C SER A 362 6.72 -11.74 -25.11
N ILE A 363 7.22 -12.63 -24.24
CA ILE A 363 8.20 -12.26 -23.22
C ILE A 363 9.39 -13.20 -23.31
N GLN A 364 10.60 -12.62 -23.41
CA GLN A 364 11.85 -13.35 -23.33
C GLN A 364 12.66 -12.86 -22.15
N GLY A 365 12.49 -13.54 -21.02
CA GLY A 365 13.19 -13.24 -19.77
C GLY A 365 14.64 -13.69 -19.79
N LYS A 366 15.46 -13.07 -18.93
CA LYS A 366 16.81 -13.54 -18.63
C LYS A 366 16.76 -14.77 -17.71
N ALA A 367 17.90 -15.46 -17.60
CA ALA A 367 18.01 -16.74 -16.86
C ALA A 367 17.68 -16.69 -15.34
N THR A 368 17.38 -15.53 -14.78
CA THR A 368 17.04 -15.35 -13.36
C THR A 368 15.74 -14.57 -13.16
N GLU A 369 15.00 -14.27 -14.23
CA GLU A 369 13.76 -13.50 -14.17
C GLU A 369 12.56 -14.43 -14.14
N ASP A 370 11.58 -14.10 -13.31
CA ASP A 370 10.27 -14.72 -13.30
C ASP A 370 9.42 -14.17 -14.45
N VAL A 371 8.96 -15.04 -15.31
CA VAL A 371 8.26 -14.69 -16.55
C VAL A 371 6.80 -15.07 -16.47
N GLY A 372 5.93 -14.12 -16.80
CA GLY A 372 4.49 -14.27 -16.88
C GLY A 372 3.83 -12.95 -17.23
N LEU A 373 2.53 -12.91 -17.37
CA LEU A 373 1.82 -11.63 -17.39
C LEU A 373 2.12 -10.88 -16.07
N PHE A 374 1.99 -11.61 -14.96
CA PHE A 374 2.48 -11.17 -13.66
C PHE A 374 3.77 -11.94 -13.33
N GLY A 375 4.88 -11.24 -13.15
CA GLY A 375 6.11 -11.79 -12.60
C GLY A 375 5.88 -12.17 -11.13
N ARG A 376 5.27 -11.23 -10.37
CA ARG A 376 4.88 -11.46 -8.98
C ARG A 376 3.45 -11.00 -8.69
N LEU A 377 2.57 -11.95 -8.36
CA LEU A 377 1.16 -11.73 -8.04
C LEU A 377 0.91 -12.04 -6.55
N GLU A 378 0.61 -11.03 -5.77
CA GLU A 378 0.22 -11.16 -4.35
C GLU A 378 -1.28 -10.84 -4.12
N GLY A 379 -2.00 -10.53 -5.19
CA GLY A 379 -3.44 -10.24 -5.25
C GLY A 379 -4.22 -11.28 -6.05
N ALA A 380 -5.17 -10.85 -6.86
CA ALA A 380 -6.07 -11.76 -7.56
C ALA A 380 -6.24 -11.46 -9.05
N VAL A 381 -6.45 -12.52 -9.86
CA VAL A 381 -6.76 -12.45 -11.30
C VAL A 381 -8.00 -13.30 -11.58
N TYR A 382 -9.01 -12.67 -12.19
CA TYR A 382 -10.28 -13.29 -12.54
C TYR A 382 -10.59 -13.16 -14.03
N ASN A 383 -11.30 -14.15 -14.57
CA ASN A 383 -11.97 -14.07 -15.88
C ASN A 383 -11.05 -13.63 -17.04
N LEU A 384 -9.81 -14.08 -17.08
CA LEU A 384 -8.82 -13.66 -18.06
C LEU A 384 -8.42 -14.79 -19.00
N GLY A 385 -8.30 -14.47 -20.31
CA GLY A 385 -7.72 -15.34 -21.31
C GLY A 385 -6.35 -14.85 -21.77
N LEU A 386 -5.40 -15.78 -22.01
CA LEU A 386 -4.15 -15.54 -22.74
C LEU A 386 -4.10 -16.43 -23.97
N GLU A 387 -3.93 -15.85 -25.17
CA GLU A 387 -3.92 -16.61 -26.44
C GLU A 387 -2.73 -16.23 -27.33
N ALA A 388 -2.25 -17.22 -28.11
CA ALA A 388 -1.28 -17.02 -29.19
C ALA A 388 0.02 -16.31 -28.76
N GLY A 389 0.41 -16.44 -27.48
CA GLY A 389 1.62 -15.84 -26.91
C GLY A 389 2.81 -16.80 -26.86
N SER A 390 3.98 -16.26 -26.51
CA SER A 390 5.19 -17.05 -26.27
C SER A 390 5.97 -16.49 -25.10
N LEU A 391 6.12 -17.28 -24.05
CA LEU A 391 6.77 -16.91 -22.81
C LEU A 391 7.99 -17.80 -22.59
N THR A 392 9.18 -17.22 -22.50
CA THR A 392 10.43 -17.97 -22.37
C THR A 392 11.27 -17.39 -21.22
N GLY A 393 11.77 -18.27 -20.33
CA GLY A 393 12.59 -17.89 -19.19
C GLY A 393 13.08 -19.10 -18.42
N ASP A 394 13.60 -18.91 -17.21
CA ASP A 394 13.96 -20.02 -16.32
C ASP A 394 12.75 -20.51 -15.52
N CYS A 395 12.03 -19.57 -14.92
CA CYS A 395 10.80 -19.80 -14.16
C CYS A 395 9.65 -19.08 -14.87
N VAL A 396 8.72 -19.86 -15.44
CA VAL A 396 7.66 -19.29 -16.27
C VAL A 396 6.29 -19.77 -15.80
N GLY A 397 5.40 -18.83 -15.50
CA GLY A 397 3.97 -19.11 -15.31
C GLY A 397 3.16 -18.17 -16.18
N ALA A 398 2.31 -18.71 -17.08
CA ALA A 398 1.67 -17.89 -18.11
C ALA A 398 0.89 -16.71 -17.54
N ILE A 399 0.08 -16.91 -16.51
CA ILE A 399 -0.62 -15.81 -15.81
C ILE A 399 0.28 -15.22 -14.76
N ALA A 400 0.83 -16.04 -13.84
CA ALA A 400 1.71 -15.54 -12.78
C ALA A 400 2.86 -16.51 -12.54
N SER A 401 4.10 -15.98 -12.48
CA SER A 401 5.25 -16.82 -12.16
C SER A 401 5.36 -17.09 -10.66
N TYR A 402 5.17 -16.07 -9.83
CA TYR A 402 5.46 -16.16 -8.40
C TYR A 402 4.41 -15.52 -7.51
N ALA A 403 4.13 -16.16 -6.35
CA ALA A 403 3.41 -15.58 -5.22
C ALA A 403 3.82 -16.23 -3.91
N VAL A 404 3.96 -15.43 -2.84
CA VAL A 404 4.14 -15.91 -1.46
C VAL A 404 2.90 -15.73 -0.60
N ASN A 405 1.96 -14.86 -1.02
CA ASN A 405 0.72 -14.64 -0.30
C ASN A 405 -0.22 -15.85 -0.47
N PRO A 406 -0.62 -16.53 0.62
CA PRO A 406 -1.57 -17.63 0.54
C PRO A 406 -2.99 -17.19 0.16
N GLU A 407 -3.28 -15.89 0.19
CA GLU A 407 -4.55 -15.28 -0.24
C GLU A 407 -4.54 -14.88 -1.72
N ALA A 408 -3.41 -15.03 -2.42
CA ALA A 408 -3.35 -14.77 -3.85
C ALA A 408 -4.24 -15.76 -4.62
N GLU A 409 -4.93 -15.29 -5.67
CA GLU A 409 -5.91 -16.12 -6.37
C GLU A 409 -5.85 -15.95 -7.90
N ILE A 410 -5.94 -17.07 -8.61
CA ILE A 410 -6.17 -17.13 -10.06
C ILE A 410 -7.44 -17.93 -10.28
N MET A 411 -8.51 -17.30 -10.76
CA MET A 411 -9.81 -17.94 -10.87
C MET A 411 -10.48 -17.68 -12.22
N ASN A 412 -11.06 -18.75 -12.80
CA ASN A 412 -11.84 -18.68 -14.03
C ASN A 412 -11.04 -18.09 -15.20
N CYS A 413 -9.82 -18.61 -15.40
CA CYS A 413 -8.88 -18.12 -16.42
C CYS A 413 -8.50 -19.25 -17.39
N PHE A 414 -8.14 -18.87 -18.63
CA PHE A 414 -7.56 -19.84 -19.56
C PHE A 414 -6.27 -19.33 -20.20
N THR A 415 -5.41 -20.27 -20.61
CA THR A 415 -4.18 -20.00 -21.31
C THR A 415 -4.02 -20.93 -22.50
N ASP A 416 -3.76 -20.37 -23.67
CA ASP A 416 -3.35 -21.03 -24.89
C ASP A 416 -2.14 -20.31 -25.48
N VAL A 417 -1.01 -20.42 -24.77
CA VAL A 417 0.26 -19.77 -25.08
C VAL A 417 1.42 -20.76 -24.96
N ASP A 418 2.46 -20.57 -25.76
CA ASP A 418 3.67 -21.39 -25.69
C ASP A 418 4.53 -20.96 -24.50
N VAL A 419 4.78 -21.89 -23.58
CA VAL A 419 5.60 -21.64 -22.38
C VAL A 419 6.85 -22.50 -22.43
N THR A 420 8.02 -21.86 -22.33
CA THR A 420 9.33 -22.53 -22.35
C THR A 420 10.18 -22.10 -21.17
N GLY A 421 10.66 -23.08 -20.37
CA GLY A 421 11.50 -22.79 -19.21
C GLY A 421 12.04 -24.05 -18.53
N SER A 422 12.99 -23.89 -17.60
CA SER A 422 13.39 -24.99 -16.73
C SER A 422 12.24 -25.43 -15.82
N ARG A 423 11.38 -24.48 -15.44
CA ARG A 423 10.07 -24.68 -14.86
C ARG A 423 9.07 -23.94 -15.76
N ALA A 424 8.09 -24.66 -16.29
CA ALA A 424 7.14 -24.14 -17.26
C ALA A 424 5.71 -24.44 -16.80
N GLY A 425 5.07 -23.45 -16.21
CA GLY A 425 3.69 -23.50 -15.74
C GLY A 425 2.71 -22.94 -16.77
N GLY A 426 1.80 -23.77 -17.26
CA GLY A 426 0.78 -23.33 -18.20
C GLY A 426 -0.16 -22.26 -17.63
N ILE A 427 -0.30 -22.19 -16.33
CA ILE A 427 -1.02 -21.15 -15.60
C ILE A 427 -0.07 -20.42 -14.67
N THR A 428 0.64 -21.15 -13.81
CA THR A 428 1.54 -20.56 -12.81
C THR A 428 2.75 -21.46 -12.53
N ASP A 429 3.87 -20.86 -12.07
CA ASP A 429 5.05 -21.61 -11.63
C ASP A 429 5.04 -21.83 -10.11
N ASN A 430 5.56 -20.90 -9.32
CA ASN A 430 5.72 -21.03 -7.86
C ASN A 430 4.70 -20.16 -7.12
N PHE A 431 3.55 -20.72 -6.84
CA PHE A 431 2.39 -19.98 -6.37
C PHE A 431 1.87 -20.52 -5.03
N ALA A 432 1.82 -19.70 -4.00
CA ALA A 432 1.37 -20.11 -2.67
C ALA A 432 -0.15 -20.03 -2.46
N GLY A 433 -0.88 -19.37 -3.35
CA GLY A 433 -2.31 -19.08 -3.25
C GLY A 433 -3.24 -20.17 -3.79
N SER A 434 -4.28 -19.79 -4.53
CA SER A 434 -5.27 -20.70 -5.11
C SER A 434 -5.37 -20.54 -6.63
N VAL A 435 -5.58 -21.68 -7.33
CA VAL A 435 -5.91 -21.73 -8.75
C VAL A 435 -7.19 -22.53 -8.93
N VAL A 436 -8.26 -21.87 -9.39
CA VAL A 436 -9.61 -22.45 -9.40
C VAL A 436 -10.29 -22.23 -10.73
N ASN A 437 -10.93 -23.28 -11.25
CA ASN A 437 -11.72 -23.24 -12.50
C ASN A 437 -10.95 -22.71 -13.71
N CYS A 438 -9.74 -23.21 -13.92
CA CYS A 438 -8.82 -22.75 -14.95
C CYS A 438 -8.49 -23.84 -15.98
N VAL A 439 -8.09 -23.39 -17.18
CA VAL A 439 -7.75 -24.28 -18.32
C VAL A 439 -6.40 -23.87 -18.90
N SER A 440 -5.52 -24.85 -19.18
CA SER A 440 -4.27 -24.66 -19.90
C SER A 440 -4.22 -25.55 -21.14
N ALA A 441 -4.15 -24.93 -22.33
CA ALA A 441 -4.16 -25.60 -23.62
C ALA A 441 -2.86 -25.42 -24.42
N GLY A 442 -2.05 -24.41 -24.12
CA GLY A 442 -0.81 -24.08 -24.85
C GLY A 442 0.32 -25.10 -24.70
N THR A 443 1.34 -24.98 -25.55
CA THR A 443 2.50 -25.86 -25.55
C THR A 443 3.42 -25.59 -24.38
N LEU A 444 3.73 -26.63 -23.60
CA LEU A 444 4.68 -26.52 -22.47
C LEU A 444 5.99 -27.21 -22.83
N THR A 445 7.08 -26.43 -22.90
CA THR A 445 8.43 -26.91 -23.16
C THR A 445 9.30 -26.65 -21.94
N GLY A 446 9.70 -27.70 -21.25
CA GLY A 446 10.48 -27.62 -20.05
C GLY A 446 11.04 -28.96 -19.64
N GLY A 447 11.93 -28.97 -18.68
CA GLY A 447 12.47 -30.19 -18.11
C GLY A 447 11.37 -31.00 -17.39
N GLU A 448 11.77 -31.61 -16.31
CA GLU A 448 10.88 -32.41 -15.44
C GLU A 448 9.75 -31.60 -14.77
N ASN A 449 9.72 -30.26 -14.94
CA ASN A 449 8.86 -29.30 -14.26
C ASN A 449 7.91 -28.54 -15.22
N ALA A 450 7.43 -29.18 -16.28
CA ALA A 450 6.45 -28.60 -17.18
C ALA A 450 5.04 -29.14 -16.87
N ASP A 451 4.13 -28.29 -16.42
CA ASP A 451 2.75 -28.63 -16.07
C ASP A 451 1.84 -27.39 -16.08
N ALA A 452 0.53 -27.53 -15.93
CA ALA A 452 -0.36 -26.38 -15.71
C ALA A 452 0.11 -25.54 -14.51
N ILE A 453 0.64 -26.22 -13.50
CA ILE A 453 1.29 -25.63 -12.32
C ILE A 453 2.66 -26.29 -12.18
N ALA A 454 3.75 -25.55 -12.46
CA ALA A 454 5.07 -26.15 -12.58
C ALA A 454 5.69 -26.55 -11.24
N TYR A 455 5.53 -25.75 -10.21
CA TYR A 455 6.07 -26.00 -8.89
C TYR A 455 5.23 -25.38 -7.79
N ASN A 456 4.82 -26.16 -6.77
CA ASN A 456 4.50 -25.61 -5.46
C ASN A 456 4.26 -26.66 -4.36
N SER A 457 4.50 -26.25 -3.12
CA SER A 457 4.26 -27.05 -1.90
C SER A 457 2.98 -26.68 -1.13
N SER A 458 2.31 -25.55 -1.44
CA SER A 458 1.26 -24.98 -0.60
C SER A 458 0.01 -24.51 -1.33
N ILE A 459 -0.10 -24.74 -2.63
CA ILE A 459 -1.20 -24.25 -3.47
C ILE A 459 -2.52 -25.01 -3.25
N MET A 460 -3.64 -24.28 -3.26
CA MET A 460 -4.97 -24.86 -3.42
C MET A 460 -5.33 -24.91 -4.90
N VAL A 461 -5.65 -26.10 -5.41
CA VAL A 461 -6.01 -26.31 -6.83
C VAL A 461 -7.35 -26.99 -6.88
N GLU A 462 -8.30 -26.41 -7.63
CA GLU A 462 -9.64 -26.97 -7.81
C GLU A 462 -10.16 -26.73 -9.22
N ASN A 463 -10.69 -27.80 -9.86
CA ASN A 463 -11.30 -27.74 -11.18
C ASN A 463 -10.37 -27.15 -12.27
N VAL A 464 -9.09 -27.56 -12.27
CA VAL A 464 -8.06 -27.14 -13.23
C VAL A 464 -7.81 -28.23 -14.26
N TYR A 465 -7.73 -27.85 -15.54
CA TYR A 465 -7.55 -28.79 -16.66
C TYR A 465 -6.33 -28.41 -17.49
N GLN A 466 -5.54 -29.45 -17.83
CA GLN A 466 -4.38 -29.37 -18.73
C GLN A 466 -4.62 -30.27 -19.97
N LEU A 467 -4.44 -29.71 -21.16
CA LEU A 467 -4.48 -30.50 -22.40
C LEU A 467 -3.27 -31.44 -22.47
N THR A 468 -3.54 -32.75 -22.58
CA THR A 468 -2.48 -33.75 -22.75
C THR A 468 -1.97 -33.76 -24.20
N GLY A 469 -0.67 -33.92 -24.37
CA GLY A 469 -0.02 -33.83 -25.70
C GLY A 469 0.75 -32.52 -25.88
N GLN A 470 0.45 -31.54 -25.09
CA GLN A 470 1.21 -30.31 -25.00
C GLN A 470 2.38 -30.40 -24.01
N LYS A 471 2.48 -31.52 -23.30
CA LYS A 471 3.51 -31.78 -22.28
C LYS A 471 4.67 -32.59 -22.82
N THR A 472 5.89 -32.12 -22.62
CA THR A 472 7.11 -32.79 -23.09
C THR A 472 7.67 -33.84 -22.12
N SER A 473 7.24 -33.85 -20.86
CA SER A 473 7.62 -34.87 -19.88
C SER A 473 6.54 -35.12 -18.84
N LEU A 474 6.12 -36.37 -18.73
CA LEU A 474 5.29 -36.86 -17.64
C LEU A 474 6.22 -37.27 -16.50
N LEU A 475 6.17 -36.64 -15.36
CA LEU A 475 6.88 -37.09 -14.18
C LEU A 475 5.93 -37.45 -13.06
N ASP A 476 6.14 -38.67 -12.58
CA ASP A 476 5.66 -39.10 -11.28
C ASP A 476 6.29 -38.23 -10.17
N ARG A 477 5.58 -37.19 -9.73
CA ARG A 477 5.93 -36.44 -8.53
C ARG A 477 4.91 -36.73 -7.42
N PRO A 478 5.34 -37.42 -6.36
CA PRO A 478 4.45 -37.72 -5.23
C PRO A 478 4.11 -36.52 -4.35
N SER A 479 4.71 -35.36 -4.57
CA SER A 479 4.62 -34.23 -3.63
C SER A 479 3.69 -33.09 -4.07
N ILE A 480 3.30 -33.04 -5.35
CA ILE A 480 2.35 -32.05 -5.82
C ILE A 480 1.04 -32.77 -6.01
N GLN A 481 0.14 -32.50 -5.20
CA GLN A 481 -1.25 -32.90 -5.06
C GLN A 481 -1.86 -33.55 -6.31
N GLU A 482 -1.53 -34.82 -6.51
CA GLU A 482 -1.91 -35.70 -7.62
C GLU A 482 -3.41 -35.74 -7.98
N ASN A 483 -4.25 -35.02 -7.23
CA ASN A 483 -5.70 -35.14 -7.33
C ASN A 483 -6.43 -33.87 -7.79
N ARG A 484 -5.74 -32.82 -8.24
CA ARG A 484 -6.40 -31.53 -8.47
C ARG A 484 -6.25 -30.94 -9.86
N VAL A 485 -5.19 -31.26 -10.61
CA VAL A 485 -5.11 -30.96 -12.04
C VAL A 485 -5.62 -32.17 -12.81
N SER A 486 -6.62 -31.96 -13.64
CA SER A 486 -7.19 -32.98 -14.49
C SER A 486 -6.56 -32.92 -15.88
N TYR A 487 -5.88 -33.98 -16.29
CA TYR A 487 -5.36 -34.09 -17.64
C TYR A 487 -6.44 -34.60 -18.59
N ALA A 488 -6.65 -33.91 -19.68
CA ALA A 488 -7.64 -34.25 -20.67
C ALA A 488 -7.03 -34.28 -22.06
N ASP A 489 -7.41 -35.24 -22.88
CA ASP A 489 -7.04 -35.30 -24.28
C ASP A 489 -7.87 -34.31 -25.11
N GLU A 490 -7.52 -34.19 -26.39
CA GLU A 490 -8.18 -33.30 -27.34
C GLU A 490 -9.68 -33.55 -27.45
N ASP A 491 -10.10 -34.82 -27.41
CA ASP A 491 -11.50 -35.18 -27.49
C ASP A 491 -12.31 -34.68 -26.29
N VAL A 492 -11.71 -34.74 -25.10
CA VAL A 492 -12.32 -34.21 -23.86
C VAL A 492 -12.31 -32.70 -23.85
N PHE A 493 -11.18 -32.07 -24.26
CA PHE A 493 -11.09 -30.61 -24.35
C PHE A 493 -12.14 -30.04 -25.30
N ASN A 494 -12.32 -30.64 -26.45
CA ASN A 494 -13.33 -30.27 -27.45
C ASN A 494 -14.76 -30.70 -27.10
N SER A 495 -14.96 -31.32 -25.94
CA SER A 495 -16.28 -31.82 -25.57
C SER A 495 -17.15 -30.75 -24.90
N ASP A 496 -18.48 -30.86 -25.08
CA ASP A 496 -19.45 -30.08 -24.33
C ASP A 496 -19.43 -30.40 -22.82
N PHE A 497 -18.86 -31.55 -22.45
CA PHE A 497 -18.78 -31.98 -21.07
C PHE A 497 -17.86 -31.05 -20.26
N LEU A 498 -16.70 -30.69 -20.81
CA LEU A 498 -15.74 -29.81 -20.12
C LEU A 498 -16.33 -28.40 -19.90
N VAL A 499 -16.90 -27.80 -20.95
CA VAL A 499 -17.58 -26.49 -20.86
C VAL A 499 -18.72 -26.52 -19.83
N LYS A 500 -19.55 -27.59 -19.82
CA LYS A 500 -20.62 -27.73 -18.82
C LYS A 500 -20.09 -27.82 -17.39
N ARG A 501 -18.95 -28.50 -17.20
CA ARG A 501 -18.33 -28.64 -15.88
C ARG A 501 -17.75 -27.32 -15.37
N LEU A 502 -17.03 -26.57 -16.21
CA LEU A 502 -16.53 -25.25 -15.91
C LEU A 502 -17.68 -24.28 -15.54
N ASN A 503 -18.76 -24.29 -16.35
CA ASN A 503 -19.96 -23.49 -16.07
C ASN A 503 -20.73 -23.93 -14.83
N ALA A 504 -20.63 -25.17 -14.40
CA ALA A 504 -21.21 -25.60 -13.14
C ALA A 504 -20.49 -24.94 -11.96
N ALA A 505 -19.17 -24.88 -11.99
CA ALA A 505 -18.37 -24.19 -10.98
C ALA A 505 -18.63 -22.66 -10.96
N VAL A 506 -18.75 -22.02 -12.14
CA VAL A 506 -19.16 -20.61 -12.27
C VAL A 506 -20.48 -20.36 -11.56
N ARG A 507 -21.50 -21.13 -11.85
CA ARG A 507 -22.82 -20.95 -11.23
C ARG A 507 -22.82 -21.20 -9.73
N GLU A 508 -22.06 -22.21 -9.27
CA GLU A 508 -21.94 -22.52 -7.84
C GLU A 508 -21.27 -21.36 -7.08
N LYS A 509 -20.15 -20.82 -7.60
CA LYS A 509 -19.43 -19.70 -7.00
C LYS A 509 -20.28 -18.45 -6.98
N ASN A 510 -20.83 -18.01 -8.13
CA ASN A 510 -21.66 -16.81 -8.22
C ASN A 510 -22.90 -16.89 -7.30
N LYS A 511 -23.49 -18.08 -7.19
CA LYS A 511 -24.61 -18.30 -6.26
C LYS A 511 -24.16 -18.22 -4.79
N ALA A 512 -23.04 -18.84 -4.45
CA ALA A 512 -22.51 -18.83 -3.08
C ALA A 512 -22.17 -17.41 -2.63
N ASP A 513 -21.56 -16.61 -3.50
CA ASP A 513 -21.24 -15.21 -3.21
C ASP A 513 -22.51 -14.37 -2.98
N SER A 514 -23.51 -14.54 -3.84
CA SER A 514 -24.81 -13.86 -3.69
C SER A 514 -25.54 -14.27 -2.39
N GLU A 515 -25.48 -15.54 -1.99
CA GLU A 515 -26.13 -16.04 -0.79
C GLU A 515 -25.38 -15.65 0.49
N SER A 516 -24.05 -15.54 0.45
CA SER A 516 -23.22 -15.14 1.59
C SER A 516 -23.19 -13.64 1.85
N GLY A 517 -23.68 -12.83 0.89
CA GLY A 517 -23.71 -11.37 1.02
C GLY A 517 -22.30 -10.74 1.02
N VAL A 518 -21.35 -11.35 0.32
CA VAL A 518 -20.02 -10.75 0.11
C VAL A 518 -20.19 -9.47 -0.73
N GLU A 519 -19.87 -8.33 -0.16
CA GLU A 519 -20.14 -7.01 -0.77
C GLU A 519 -19.26 -6.75 -2.01
N GLU A 520 -18.05 -7.33 -2.08
CA GLU A 520 -17.06 -7.10 -3.14
C GLU A 520 -16.71 -8.41 -3.89
N ALA A 521 -17.71 -9.16 -4.29
CA ALA A 521 -17.51 -10.43 -5.00
C ALA A 521 -17.43 -10.21 -6.52
N ILE A 522 -16.32 -10.65 -7.13
CA ILE A 522 -16.18 -10.66 -8.60
C ILE A 522 -17.04 -11.78 -9.18
N ALA A 523 -18.03 -11.42 -10.02
CA ALA A 523 -18.82 -12.39 -10.74
C ALA A 523 -17.98 -13.13 -11.77
N LEU A 524 -18.07 -14.46 -11.81
CA LEU A 524 -17.41 -15.27 -12.82
C LEU A 524 -18.23 -15.30 -14.10
N VAL A 525 -17.56 -15.10 -15.25
CA VAL A 525 -18.18 -15.19 -16.58
C VAL A 525 -18.32 -16.65 -17.04
N GLU A 526 -19.26 -16.92 -17.95
CA GLU A 526 -19.48 -18.26 -18.46
C GLU A 526 -18.41 -18.67 -19.48
N TRP A 527 -18.27 -19.98 -19.67
CA TRP A 527 -17.42 -20.61 -20.66
C TRP A 527 -18.22 -21.02 -21.91
N THR A 528 -17.56 -20.93 -23.06
CA THR A 528 -18.06 -21.45 -24.34
C THR A 528 -16.95 -22.18 -25.09
N LYS A 529 -17.21 -22.65 -26.28
CA LYS A 529 -16.19 -23.19 -27.18
C LYS A 529 -15.63 -22.10 -28.07
N GLY A 530 -14.32 -22.03 -28.16
CA GLY A 530 -13.57 -21.23 -29.12
C GLY A 530 -13.70 -21.80 -30.54
N THR A 531 -13.05 -21.15 -31.48
CA THR A 531 -13.06 -21.55 -32.92
C THR A 531 -12.30 -22.85 -33.16
N ASP A 532 -11.34 -23.17 -32.32
CA ASP A 532 -10.58 -24.45 -32.30
C ASP A 532 -11.30 -25.55 -31.53
N GLY A 533 -12.39 -25.23 -30.85
CA GLY A 533 -13.18 -26.13 -30.01
C GLY A 533 -12.79 -26.13 -28.53
N HIS A 534 -11.68 -25.53 -28.15
CA HIS A 534 -11.25 -25.44 -26.76
C HIS A 534 -12.17 -24.53 -25.93
N PRO A 535 -12.25 -24.76 -24.61
CA PRO A 535 -13.01 -23.86 -23.73
C PRO A 535 -12.39 -22.46 -23.69
N VAL A 536 -13.19 -21.44 -23.92
CA VAL A 536 -12.85 -20.00 -23.78
C VAL A 536 -13.93 -19.29 -22.98
N LEU A 537 -13.61 -18.14 -22.43
CA LEU A 537 -14.55 -17.33 -21.69
C LEU A 537 -15.49 -16.54 -22.62
N VAL A 538 -16.68 -16.23 -22.13
CA VAL A 538 -17.64 -15.35 -22.81
C VAL A 538 -17.42 -13.93 -22.29
N PRO A 539 -16.94 -12.98 -23.12
CA PRO A 539 -16.74 -11.62 -22.67
C PRO A 539 -18.03 -10.96 -22.18
N GLU A 540 -17.93 -10.19 -21.13
CA GLU A 540 -18.98 -9.26 -20.71
C GLU A 540 -18.99 -8.03 -21.62
N ASN A 541 -20.21 -7.58 -22.03
CA ASN A 541 -20.37 -6.41 -22.90
C ASN A 541 -20.31 -5.10 -22.11
#